data_e487b278c2b9cd5e318ecc7050d7bae4
#
_entry.id   e487b278c2b9cd5e318ecc7050d7bae4
#
_cell.length_a   1.000
_cell.length_b   1.000
_cell.length_c   1.000
_cell.angle_alpha   90.00
_cell.angle_beta   90.00
_cell.angle_gamma   90.00
#
_symmetry.space_group_name_H-M   'P 1'
#
loop_
_entity.id
_entity.type
_entity.pdbx_description
1 polymer ?
#
loop_
_entity_poly.entity_id
_entity_poly.type
_entity_poly.pdbx_seq_one_letter_code
_entity_poly.pdbx_strand_id
1 'polypeptide(L)'
;MLTRRQIILGSGLALCAGLSGFGSAVAAASAPRVVAIDWAAAEAMLSFGIVPVGLSDTSFYRQRMAAPVLPETVVDVGPFWEINLEALAALKPDFVIATDYNLVMTPRIADVARVALVPSITTPNVERYQLAIEILNRVANLCGVSPSVPSSVVEAAERRFAKARETVSKHKYAVGVMLPDIGGREMTMYGEGTLPDAVLRKLALSNVWSGPVNGTGMARVGLDQLVESADAAFLVVDIPSQRLQTERSLQQNTMWKLLRPVRDGRVAWLNQFHPFGGVPSAAHLADLIASALENMA
;
A
#
# COMPACT_ATOMS: atom_id res chain seq x y z
N MET A 1 43.67 -24.97 -69.96
CA MET A 1 43.71 -26.44 -70.15
C MET A 1 42.56 -26.99 -69.33
N LEU A 2 41.44 -27.32 -70.01
CA LEU A 2 40.90 -28.65 -70.36
C LEU A 2 40.72 -29.54 -69.09
N THR A 3 39.55 -30.11 -68.71
CA THR A 3 38.45 -30.76 -69.43
C THR A 3 37.45 -31.20 -68.42
N ARG A 4 36.22 -31.01 -68.60
CA ARG A 4 35.09 -31.83 -69.10
C ARG A 4 34.91 -33.23 -68.44
N ARG A 5 33.76 -33.50 -67.90
CA ARG A 5 32.72 -34.52 -68.23
C ARG A 5 32.16 -35.19 -66.97
N GLN A 6 30.94 -35.22 -66.78
CA GLN A 6 29.68 -35.77 -67.31
C GLN A 6 29.10 -36.83 -66.38
N ILE A 7 27.82 -36.57 -65.99
CA ILE A 7 26.64 -37.42 -66.08
C ILE A 7 26.61 -38.64 -65.17
N ILE A 8 25.52 -38.77 -64.35
CA ILE A 8 24.43 -39.72 -64.57
C ILE A 8 23.30 -39.49 -63.49
N LEU A 9 22.10 -39.47 -64.02
CA LEU A 9 20.78 -39.54 -63.46
C LEU A 9 20.61 -40.57 -62.33
N GLY A 10 19.77 -40.15 -61.31
CA GLY A 10 19.14 -41.07 -60.37
C GLY A 10 17.88 -40.41 -59.81
N SER A 11 16.75 -40.74 -60.46
CA SER A 11 15.39 -40.35 -60.03
C SER A 11 15.03 -41.04 -58.76
N GLY A 12 14.76 -40.25 -57.70
CA GLY A 12 14.17 -40.72 -56.45
C GLY A 12 13.07 -39.75 -56.01
N LEU A 13 11.81 -40.05 -56.38
CA LEU A 13 10.62 -39.41 -55.84
C LEU A 13 10.53 -39.77 -54.34
N ALA A 14 10.87 -38.85 -53.47
CA ALA A 14 10.48 -38.92 -52.05
C ALA A 14 9.31 -37.97 -51.81
N LEU A 15 8.17 -38.59 -51.63
CA LEU A 15 6.90 -37.95 -51.21
C LEU A 15 7.05 -37.51 -49.74
N CYS A 16 7.49 -36.30 -49.48
CA CYS A 16 7.41 -35.72 -48.12
C CYS A 16 6.02 -35.18 -47.92
N ALA A 17 5.19 -35.98 -47.23
CA ALA A 17 3.92 -35.53 -46.64
C ALA A 17 4.24 -34.43 -45.65
N GLY A 18 3.88 -33.18 -46.00
CA GLY A 18 3.96 -32.05 -45.10
C GLY A 18 2.98 -32.24 -43.94
N LEU A 19 3.47 -32.59 -42.78
CA LEU A 19 2.78 -32.39 -41.50
C LEU A 19 2.84 -30.88 -41.22
N SER A 20 1.82 -30.15 -41.68
CA SER A 20 1.51 -28.80 -41.21
C SER A 20 1.11 -28.92 -39.74
N GLY A 21 2.07 -28.83 -38.84
CA GLY A 21 1.85 -28.64 -37.43
C GLY A 21 1.09 -27.33 -37.28
N PHE A 22 -0.21 -27.40 -37.06
CA PHE A 22 -0.98 -26.30 -36.48
C PHE A 22 -0.44 -26.08 -35.08
N GLY A 23 0.62 -25.30 -34.97
CA GLY A 23 1.02 -24.67 -33.72
C GLY A 23 -0.14 -23.77 -33.31
N SER A 24 -1.02 -24.26 -32.44
CA SER A 24 -1.95 -23.41 -31.72
C SER A 24 -1.09 -22.36 -31.02
N ALA A 25 -1.00 -21.18 -31.59
CA ALA A 25 -0.56 -20.00 -30.86
C ALA A 25 -1.54 -19.86 -29.70
N VAL A 26 -1.14 -20.35 -28.52
CA VAL A 26 -1.81 -19.98 -27.28
C VAL A 26 -1.68 -18.48 -27.22
N ALA A 27 -2.74 -17.78 -27.57
CA ALA A 27 -2.84 -16.33 -27.40
C ALA A 27 -2.50 -16.09 -25.93
N ALA A 28 -1.38 -15.43 -25.66
CA ALA A 28 -1.06 -14.99 -24.32
C ALA A 28 -2.28 -14.19 -23.84
N ALA A 29 -2.98 -14.73 -22.85
CA ALA A 29 -4.14 -14.07 -22.28
C ALA A 29 -3.66 -12.68 -21.84
N SER A 30 -4.23 -11.63 -22.42
CA SER A 30 -3.91 -10.26 -22.02
C SER A 30 -4.19 -10.15 -20.53
N ALA A 31 -3.29 -9.48 -19.78
CA ALA A 31 -3.52 -9.23 -18.38
C ALA A 31 -4.91 -8.60 -18.17
N PRO A 32 -5.66 -9.01 -17.15
CA PRO A 32 -7.01 -8.52 -16.93
C PRO A 32 -7.03 -7.00 -16.73
N ARG A 33 -8.03 -6.36 -17.28
CA ARG A 33 -8.28 -4.93 -17.07
C ARG A 33 -8.96 -4.72 -15.73
N VAL A 34 -8.21 -4.31 -14.74
CA VAL A 34 -8.68 -4.19 -13.36
C VAL A 34 -8.77 -2.72 -12.96
N VAL A 35 -9.87 -2.33 -12.35
CA VAL A 35 -9.97 -1.09 -11.57
C VAL A 35 -9.84 -1.44 -10.10
N ALA A 36 -8.96 -0.78 -9.37
CA ALA A 36 -8.81 -0.93 -7.93
C ALA A 36 -9.42 0.29 -7.22
N ILE A 37 -10.42 0.05 -6.36
CA ILE A 37 -10.95 1.12 -5.50
C ILE A 37 -10.17 1.15 -4.18
N ASP A 38 -9.81 -0.03 -3.67
CA ASP A 38 -8.98 -0.14 -2.46
C ASP A 38 -7.48 0.07 -2.78
N TRP A 39 -6.82 0.89 -1.97
CA TRP A 39 -5.42 1.25 -2.20
C TRP A 39 -4.43 0.16 -1.83
N ALA A 40 -4.72 -0.67 -0.81
CA ALA A 40 -3.88 -1.81 -0.50
C ALA A 40 -3.92 -2.86 -1.62
N ALA A 41 -5.08 -3.00 -2.28
CA ALA A 41 -5.21 -3.84 -3.47
C ALA A 41 -4.45 -3.27 -4.67
N ALA A 42 -4.50 -1.95 -4.91
CA ALA A 42 -3.72 -1.30 -5.96
C ALA A 42 -2.21 -1.47 -5.72
N GLU A 43 -1.77 -1.29 -4.48
CA GLU A 43 -0.39 -1.49 -4.07
C GLU A 43 0.08 -2.93 -4.30
N ALA A 44 -0.77 -3.92 -4.00
CA ALA A 44 -0.51 -5.33 -4.30
C ALA A 44 -0.34 -5.57 -5.80
N MET A 45 -1.27 -5.07 -6.64
CA MET A 45 -1.17 -5.18 -8.11
C MET A 45 0.14 -4.59 -8.64
N LEU A 46 0.47 -3.36 -8.22
CA LEU A 46 1.70 -2.68 -8.63
C LEU A 46 2.96 -3.44 -8.18
N SER A 47 2.92 -4.08 -7.02
CA SER A 47 4.02 -4.94 -6.52
C SER A 47 4.25 -6.18 -7.40
N PHE A 48 3.22 -6.61 -8.13
CA PHE A 48 3.30 -7.72 -9.09
C PHE A 48 3.64 -7.25 -10.50
N GLY A 49 3.87 -5.94 -10.70
CA GLY A 49 4.07 -5.35 -12.03
C GLY A 49 2.77 -5.22 -12.84
N ILE A 50 1.61 -5.38 -12.21
CA ILE A 50 0.29 -5.22 -12.84
C ILE A 50 -0.20 -3.81 -12.59
N VAL A 51 -0.40 -3.04 -13.66
CA VAL A 51 -0.91 -1.68 -13.57
C VAL A 51 -2.43 -1.71 -13.68
N PRO A 52 -3.19 -1.22 -12.68
CA PRO A 52 -4.64 -1.10 -12.80
C PRO A 52 -4.99 -0.08 -13.91
N VAL A 53 -6.10 -0.29 -14.62
CA VAL A 53 -6.57 0.67 -15.65
C VAL A 53 -7.22 1.90 -15.01
N GLY A 54 -7.66 1.80 -13.77
CA GLY A 54 -8.21 2.89 -12.97
C GLY A 54 -8.00 2.67 -11.48
N LEU A 55 -7.98 3.76 -10.73
CA LEU A 55 -7.81 3.78 -9.27
C LEU A 55 -8.63 4.92 -8.69
N SER A 56 -9.16 4.74 -7.47
CA SER A 56 -9.75 5.83 -6.70
C SER A 56 -8.70 6.83 -6.24
N ASP A 57 -9.03 8.15 -6.31
CA ASP A 57 -8.19 9.22 -5.74
C ASP A 57 -6.71 9.17 -6.17
N THR A 58 -6.43 9.03 -7.45
CA THR A 58 -5.05 8.87 -7.97
C THR A 58 -4.11 9.98 -7.54
N SER A 59 -4.60 11.23 -7.49
CA SER A 59 -3.82 12.38 -7.05
C SER A 59 -3.39 12.23 -5.59
N PHE A 60 -4.32 11.83 -4.72
CA PHE A 60 -4.03 11.65 -3.30
C PHE A 60 -3.18 10.41 -3.05
N TYR A 61 -3.38 9.32 -3.83
CA TYR A 61 -2.50 8.16 -3.81
C TYR A 61 -1.05 8.55 -4.07
N ARG A 62 -0.77 9.32 -5.14
CA ARG A 62 0.60 9.78 -5.48
C ARG A 62 1.24 10.64 -4.40
N GLN A 63 0.45 11.40 -3.66
CA GLN A 63 0.95 12.23 -2.56
C GLN A 63 1.30 11.41 -1.32
N ARG A 64 0.57 10.32 -1.06
CA ARG A 64 0.64 9.57 0.19
C ARG A 64 1.40 8.25 0.08
N MET A 65 1.49 7.67 -1.11
CA MET A 65 2.12 6.37 -1.34
C MET A 65 3.47 6.57 -2.03
N ALA A 66 4.55 6.24 -1.33
CA ALA A 66 5.90 6.40 -1.87
C ALA A 66 6.25 5.32 -2.90
N ALA A 67 5.83 4.10 -2.66
CA ALA A 67 6.11 2.94 -3.50
C ALA A 67 5.09 1.82 -3.24
N PRO A 68 4.70 1.07 -4.28
CA PRO A 68 5.07 1.22 -5.69
C PRO A 68 4.50 2.49 -6.33
N VAL A 69 5.24 3.07 -7.30
CA VAL A 69 4.82 4.30 -7.99
C VAL A 69 3.62 4.02 -8.89
N LEU A 70 2.59 4.86 -8.81
CA LEU A 70 1.42 4.79 -9.67
C LEU A 70 1.71 5.45 -11.03
N PRO A 71 1.66 4.72 -12.17
CA PRO A 71 1.83 5.30 -13.48
C PRO A 71 0.80 6.37 -13.81
N GLU A 72 1.20 7.38 -14.59
CA GLU A 72 0.31 8.48 -15.01
C GLU A 72 -0.85 8.02 -15.92
N THR A 73 -0.71 6.85 -16.55
CA THR A 73 -1.74 6.25 -17.40
C THR A 73 -2.95 5.72 -16.64
N VAL A 74 -2.86 5.59 -15.32
CA VAL A 74 -3.97 5.11 -14.49
C VAL A 74 -5.03 6.21 -14.36
N VAL A 75 -6.26 5.88 -14.78
CA VAL A 75 -7.36 6.83 -14.76
C VAL A 75 -7.93 6.99 -13.35
N ASP A 76 -8.22 8.23 -12.97
CA ASP A 76 -8.93 8.53 -11.73
C ASP A 76 -10.42 8.19 -11.86
N VAL A 77 -10.93 7.35 -10.97
CA VAL A 77 -12.37 7.00 -10.93
C VAL A 77 -13.10 7.71 -9.80
N GLY A 78 -12.52 8.78 -9.25
CA GLY A 78 -13.09 9.56 -8.14
C GLY A 78 -12.73 8.99 -6.76
N PRO A 79 -13.19 9.66 -5.71
CA PRO A 79 -12.89 9.24 -4.34
C PRO A 79 -13.59 7.92 -4.00
N PHE A 80 -12.99 7.11 -3.12
CA PHE A 80 -13.48 5.77 -2.79
C PHE A 80 -14.90 5.74 -2.18
N TRP A 81 -15.40 6.88 -1.72
CA TRP A 81 -16.77 7.03 -1.17
C TRP A 81 -17.78 7.57 -2.19
N GLU A 82 -17.32 8.01 -3.38
CA GLU A 82 -18.18 8.56 -4.42
C GLU A 82 -17.54 8.28 -5.80
N ILE A 83 -17.61 7.02 -6.23
CA ILE A 83 -17.00 6.57 -7.48
C ILE A 83 -17.74 7.16 -8.68
N ASN A 84 -16.99 7.71 -9.62
CA ASN A 84 -17.51 8.16 -10.92
C ASN A 84 -17.82 6.94 -11.79
N LEU A 85 -19.11 6.55 -11.83
CA LEU A 85 -19.58 5.37 -12.56
C LEU A 85 -19.43 5.50 -14.07
N GLU A 86 -19.46 6.71 -14.63
CA GLU A 86 -19.24 6.94 -16.05
C GLU A 86 -17.78 6.68 -16.43
N ALA A 87 -16.83 7.21 -15.65
CA ALA A 87 -15.41 6.95 -15.83
C ALA A 87 -15.10 5.46 -15.66
N LEU A 88 -15.69 4.81 -14.64
CA LEU A 88 -15.57 3.38 -14.43
C LEU A 88 -16.08 2.58 -15.64
N ALA A 89 -17.26 2.89 -16.16
CA ALA A 89 -17.85 2.21 -17.31
C ALA A 89 -17.03 2.40 -18.60
N ALA A 90 -16.49 3.61 -18.81
CA ALA A 90 -15.64 3.92 -19.97
C ALA A 90 -14.35 3.09 -20.01
N LEU A 91 -13.84 2.68 -18.86
CA LEU A 91 -12.65 1.84 -18.73
C LEU A 91 -12.92 0.38 -19.16
N LYS A 92 -14.16 -0.06 -19.22
CA LYS A 92 -14.54 -1.46 -19.55
C LYS A 92 -13.69 -2.47 -18.78
N PRO A 93 -13.69 -2.44 -17.45
CA PRO A 93 -12.88 -3.36 -16.68
C PRO A 93 -13.46 -4.79 -16.74
N ASP A 94 -12.58 -5.80 -16.69
CA ASP A 94 -13.00 -7.20 -16.52
C ASP A 94 -13.59 -7.41 -15.12
N PHE A 95 -13.03 -6.71 -14.13
CA PHE A 95 -13.57 -6.63 -12.78
C PHE A 95 -13.01 -5.42 -12.02
N VAL A 96 -13.71 -5.11 -10.93
CA VAL A 96 -13.33 -4.07 -9.95
C VAL A 96 -12.92 -4.75 -8.65
N ILE A 97 -11.77 -4.37 -8.09
CA ILE A 97 -11.39 -4.77 -6.73
C ILE A 97 -11.85 -3.69 -5.76
N ALA A 98 -12.67 -4.08 -4.80
CA ALA A 98 -13.24 -3.20 -3.80
C ALA A 98 -13.36 -3.92 -2.45
N THR A 99 -13.65 -3.18 -1.39
CA THR A 99 -14.05 -3.71 -0.09
C THR A 99 -15.57 -3.70 0.04
N ASP A 100 -16.11 -4.40 1.03
CA ASP A 100 -17.51 -4.31 1.42
C ASP A 100 -17.91 -2.86 1.77
N TYR A 101 -17.03 -2.11 2.42
CA TYR A 101 -17.24 -0.70 2.71
C TYR A 101 -17.45 0.15 1.45
N ASN A 102 -16.65 -0.07 0.40
CA ASN A 102 -16.83 0.65 -0.87
C ASN A 102 -18.20 0.37 -1.50
N LEU A 103 -18.71 -0.88 -1.41
CA LEU A 103 -20.04 -1.23 -1.90
C LEU A 103 -21.16 -0.60 -1.09
N VAL A 104 -20.98 -0.42 0.22
CA VAL A 104 -21.95 0.31 1.06
C VAL A 104 -22.02 1.77 0.63
N MET A 105 -20.88 2.40 0.34
CA MET A 105 -20.80 3.82 -0.07
C MET A 105 -21.28 4.03 -1.51
N THR A 106 -20.95 3.14 -2.44
CA THR A 106 -21.35 3.23 -3.85
C THR A 106 -21.88 1.89 -4.35
N PRO A 107 -23.12 1.49 -3.99
CA PRO A 107 -23.69 0.17 -4.32
C PRO A 107 -23.76 -0.11 -5.84
N ARG A 108 -23.93 0.93 -6.63
CA ARG A 108 -24.09 0.85 -8.09
C ARG A 108 -22.80 0.47 -8.85
N ILE A 109 -21.67 0.29 -8.18
CA ILE A 109 -20.47 -0.26 -8.83
C ILE A 109 -20.75 -1.62 -9.44
N ALA A 110 -21.56 -2.45 -8.76
CA ALA A 110 -21.94 -3.78 -9.23
C ALA A 110 -22.82 -3.77 -10.48
N ASP A 111 -23.51 -2.65 -10.78
CA ASP A 111 -24.29 -2.49 -12.02
C ASP A 111 -23.38 -2.27 -13.25
N VAL A 112 -22.14 -1.79 -13.00
CA VAL A 112 -21.20 -1.42 -14.07
C VAL A 112 -20.22 -2.53 -14.39
N ALA A 113 -19.74 -3.25 -13.39
CA ALA A 113 -18.74 -4.30 -13.57
C ALA A 113 -18.83 -5.36 -12.46
N ARG A 114 -18.28 -6.56 -12.74
CA ARG A 114 -18.11 -7.59 -11.74
C ARG A 114 -17.21 -7.07 -10.60
N VAL A 115 -17.65 -7.20 -9.35
CA VAL A 115 -16.88 -6.80 -8.19
C VAL A 115 -16.21 -8.02 -7.56
N ALA A 116 -14.91 -7.91 -7.31
CA ALA A 116 -14.12 -8.86 -6.54
C ALA A 116 -13.77 -8.24 -5.18
N LEU A 117 -14.28 -8.82 -4.10
CA LEU A 117 -14.07 -8.28 -2.76
C LEU A 117 -12.72 -8.71 -2.18
N VAL A 118 -12.07 -7.75 -1.52
CA VAL A 118 -10.94 -7.95 -0.62
C VAL A 118 -11.35 -7.55 0.81
N PRO A 119 -10.69 -8.07 1.84
CA PRO A 119 -10.95 -7.66 3.21
C PRO A 119 -10.76 -6.16 3.41
N SER A 120 -11.55 -5.55 4.30
CA SER A 120 -11.44 -4.11 4.62
C SER A 120 -10.75 -3.88 5.97
N ILE A 121 -10.35 -2.63 6.20
CA ILE A 121 -9.78 -2.20 7.48
C ILE A 121 -10.74 -2.38 8.66
N THR A 122 -12.03 -2.56 8.39
CA THR A 122 -13.04 -2.81 9.42
C THR A 122 -13.22 -4.30 9.73
N THR A 123 -12.48 -5.19 9.05
CA THR A 123 -12.51 -6.64 9.34
C THR A 123 -12.08 -6.87 10.79
N PRO A 124 -12.97 -7.40 11.64
CA PRO A 124 -12.68 -7.54 13.06
C PRO A 124 -11.70 -8.69 13.35
N ASN A 125 -10.99 -8.60 14.46
CA ASN A 125 -10.15 -9.67 15.01
C ASN A 125 -9.01 -10.16 14.08
N VAL A 126 -8.59 -9.34 13.12
CA VAL A 126 -7.44 -9.64 12.27
C VAL A 126 -6.34 -8.62 12.53
N GLU A 127 -5.12 -9.11 12.77
CA GLU A 127 -3.94 -8.26 12.90
C GLU A 127 -3.65 -7.56 11.55
N ARG A 128 -3.34 -6.27 11.55
CA ARG A 128 -3.33 -5.44 10.33
C ARG A 128 -2.28 -5.82 9.30
N TYR A 129 -1.12 -6.26 9.73
CA TYR A 129 -0.13 -6.74 8.77
C TYR A 129 -0.53 -8.10 8.18
N GLN A 130 -1.17 -8.96 8.97
CA GLN A 130 -1.74 -10.22 8.47
C GLN A 130 -2.86 -9.95 7.46
N LEU A 131 -3.72 -8.96 7.72
CA LEU A 131 -4.74 -8.51 6.78
C LEU A 131 -4.13 -8.00 5.47
N ALA A 132 -3.02 -7.24 5.54
CA ALA A 132 -2.29 -6.80 4.36
C ALA A 132 -1.75 -7.97 3.52
N ILE A 133 -1.26 -9.04 4.17
CA ILE A 133 -0.83 -10.27 3.50
C ILE A 133 -2.03 -11.00 2.86
N GLU A 134 -3.18 -11.03 3.53
CA GLU A 134 -4.39 -11.65 2.99
C GLU A 134 -4.88 -10.91 1.73
N ILE A 135 -4.92 -9.57 1.75
CA ILE A 135 -5.23 -8.74 0.58
C ILE A 135 -4.24 -9.03 -0.56
N LEU A 136 -2.94 -9.04 -0.27
CA LEU A 136 -1.89 -9.34 -1.24
C LEU A 136 -2.13 -10.69 -1.94
N ASN A 137 -2.37 -11.76 -1.17
CA ASN A 137 -2.63 -13.09 -1.70
C ASN A 137 -3.96 -13.15 -2.47
N ARG A 138 -4.99 -12.47 -1.99
CA ARG A 138 -6.30 -12.41 -2.67
C ARG A 138 -6.18 -11.74 -4.02
N VAL A 139 -5.47 -10.62 -4.10
CA VAL A 139 -5.20 -9.89 -5.36
C VAL A 139 -4.37 -10.75 -6.32
N ALA A 140 -3.34 -11.45 -5.84
CA ALA A 140 -2.55 -12.37 -6.65
C ALA A 140 -3.43 -13.44 -7.30
N ASN A 141 -4.33 -14.08 -6.54
CA ASN A 141 -5.27 -15.07 -7.05
C ASN A 141 -6.23 -14.47 -8.08
N LEU A 142 -6.78 -13.29 -7.85
CA LEU A 142 -7.69 -12.60 -8.76
C LEU A 142 -7.02 -12.24 -10.10
N CYS A 143 -5.74 -11.89 -10.06
CA CYS A 143 -4.95 -11.52 -11.23
C CYS A 143 -4.20 -12.71 -11.88
N GLY A 144 -4.36 -13.94 -11.39
CA GLY A 144 -3.70 -15.13 -11.92
C GLY A 144 -2.18 -15.13 -11.71
N VAL A 145 -1.69 -14.45 -10.66
CA VAL A 145 -0.27 -14.37 -10.31
C VAL A 145 0.18 -15.62 -9.58
N SER A 146 1.36 -16.14 -9.92
CA SER A 146 1.95 -17.31 -9.26
C SER A 146 2.13 -17.05 -7.75
N PRO A 147 1.83 -18.03 -6.86
CA PRO A 147 1.98 -17.88 -5.41
C PRO A 147 3.39 -17.50 -4.93
N SER A 148 4.42 -17.77 -5.71
CA SER A 148 5.80 -17.37 -5.41
C SER A 148 6.01 -15.85 -5.41
N VAL A 149 5.20 -15.11 -6.18
CA VAL A 149 5.35 -13.65 -6.30
C VAL A 149 4.90 -12.93 -5.01
N PRO A 150 3.67 -13.12 -4.50
CA PRO A 150 3.30 -12.51 -3.23
C PRO A 150 4.20 -12.96 -2.07
N SER A 151 4.68 -14.22 -2.06
CA SER A 151 5.66 -14.68 -1.06
C SER A 151 6.94 -13.86 -1.10
N SER A 152 7.47 -13.57 -2.31
CA SER A 152 8.69 -12.74 -2.45
C SER A 152 8.48 -11.30 -1.98
N VAL A 153 7.28 -10.73 -2.15
CA VAL A 153 6.92 -9.39 -1.62
C VAL A 153 6.94 -9.40 -0.09
N VAL A 154 6.34 -10.42 0.53
CA VAL A 154 6.35 -10.57 1.99
C VAL A 154 7.78 -10.76 2.51
N GLU A 155 8.58 -11.62 1.90
CA GLU A 155 9.98 -11.82 2.29
C GLU A 155 10.81 -10.54 2.18
N ALA A 156 10.58 -9.74 1.14
CA ALA A 156 11.23 -8.44 0.99
C ALA A 156 10.84 -7.47 2.12
N ALA A 157 9.58 -7.46 2.52
CA ALA A 157 9.09 -6.67 3.64
C ALA A 157 9.70 -7.15 4.97
N GLU A 158 9.76 -8.46 5.22
CA GLU A 158 10.36 -9.02 6.44
C GLU A 158 11.87 -8.68 6.56
N ARG A 159 12.61 -8.66 5.45
CA ARG A 159 14.01 -8.19 5.46
C ARG A 159 14.12 -6.71 5.84
N ARG A 160 13.21 -5.85 5.38
CA ARG A 160 13.17 -4.43 5.78
C ARG A 160 12.84 -4.27 7.26
N PHE A 161 11.86 -5.03 7.78
CA PHE A 161 11.57 -5.05 9.22
C PHE A 161 12.78 -5.47 10.05
N ALA A 162 13.48 -6.53 9.65
CA ALA A 162 14.66 -6.98 10.36
C ALA A 162 15.74 -5.89 10.42
N LYS A 163 16.03 -5.23 9.29
CA LYS A 163 16.98 -4.12 9.24
C LYS A 163 16.53 -2.93 10.09
N ALA A 164 15.27 -2.51 9.96
CA ALA A 164 14.71 -1.40 10.73
C ALA A 164 14.74 -1.69 12.23
N ARG A 165 14.40 -2.92 12.64
CA ARG A 165 14.47 -3.38 14.05
C ARG A 165 15.89 -3.32 14.60
N GLU A 166 16.90 -3.69 13.83
CA GLU A 166 18.31 -3.57 14.21
C GLU A 166 18.67 -2.09 14.46
N THR A 167 18.28 -1.19 13.53
CA THR A 167 18.53 0.25 13.64
C THR A 167 17.93 0.83 14.92
N VAL A 168 16.69 0.47 15.26
CA VAL A 168 16.01 1.00 16.46
C VAL A 168 16.26 0.22 17.73
N SER A 169 17.12 -0.79 17.74
CA SER A 169 17.34 -1.71 18.87
C SER A 169 17.76 -1.03 20.18
N LYS A 170 18.36 0.15 20.10
CA LYS A 170 18.80 0.96 21.25
C LYS A 170 17.78 2.03 21.66
N HIS A 171 16.71 2.18 20.91
CA HIS A 171 15.68 3.18 21.20
C HIS A 171 14.90 2.80 22.47
N LYS A 172 14.75 3.75 23.40
CA LYS A 172 14.22 3.50 24.76
C LYS A 172 12.81 4.06 24.98
N TYR A 173 12.34 4.94 24.08
CA TYR A 173 11.08 5.63 24.24
C TYR A 173 9.94 4.85 23.60
N ALA A 174 8.75 4.92 24.19
CA ALA A 174 7.54 4.50 23.49
C ALA A 174 7.29 5.42 22.29
N VAL A 175 6.71 4.90 21.23
CA VAL A 175 6.54 5.64 19.97
C VAL A 175 5.07 5.91 19.73
N GLY A 176 4.72 7.19 19.53
CA GLY A 176 3.37 7.60 19.14
C GLY A 176 3.32 7.97 17.66
N VAL A 177 2.65 7.16 16.84
CA VAL A 177 2.30 7.58 15.47
C VAL A 177 0.99 8.33 15.55
N MET A 178 0.95 9.57 15.05
CA MET A 178 -0.20 10.45 15.22
C MET A 178 -0.43 11.36 14.01
N LEU A 179 -1.68 11.75 13.80
CA LEU A 179 -2.08 12.72 12.79
C LEU A 179 -2.75 13.91 13.50
N PRO A 180 -2.17 15.10 13.45
CA PRO A 180 -2.79 16.31 14.02
C PRO A 180 -3.98 16.77 13.17
N ASP A 181 -4.98 17.36 13.83
CA ASP A 181 -5.95 18.19 13.13
C ASP A 181 -5.27 19.46 12.60
N ILE A 182 -5.87 20.09 11.61
CA ILE A 182 -5.29 21.27 10.96
C ILE A 182 -5.12 22.47 11.92
N GLY A 183 -5.92 22.48 13.00
CA GLY A 183 -5.84 23.49 14.07
C GLY A 183 -4.79 23.20 15.14
N GLY A 184 -4.16 22.02 15.11
CA GLY A 184 -3.15 21.61 16.07
C GLY A 184 -3.67 21.50 17.50
N ARG A 185 -4.95 21.16 17.69
CA ARG A 185 -5.61 21.05 19.01
C ARG A 185 -5.81 19.62 19.44
N GLU A 186 -6.04 18.75 18.48
CA GLU A 186 -6.32 17.33 18.69
C GLU A 186 -5.40 16.48 17.82
N MET A 187 -5.19 15.26 18.27
CA MET A 187 -4.40 14.25 17.55
C MET A 187 -5.26 13.02 17.30
N THR A 188 -5.21 12.48 16.11
CA THR A 188 -5.63 11.10 15.85
C THR A 188 -4.45 10.19 16.12
N MET A 189 -4.52 9.41 17.21
CA MET A 189 -3.53 8.41 17.59
C MET A 189 -3.81 7.12 16.83
N TYR A 190 -2.77 6.49 16.31
CA TYR A 190 -2.84 5.14 15.74
C TYR A 190 -2.52 4.12 16.85
N GLY A 191 -3.57 3.62 17.49
CA GLY A 191 -3.50 2.65 18.59
C GLY A 191 -3.55 1.19 18.12
N GLU A 192 -3.88 0.32 19.05
CA GLU A 192 -4.00 -1.12 18.81
C GLU A 192 -4.96 -1.42 17.64
N GLY A 193 -4.57 -2.37 16.78
CA GLY A 193 -5.35 -2.77 15.61
C GLY A 193 -5.14 -1.89 14.37
N THR A 194 -4.18 -0.96 14.36
CA THR A 194 -3.78 -0.20 13.17
C THR A 194 -2.52 -0.79 12.53
N LEU A 195 -2.27 -0.44 11.25
CA LEU A 195 -1.03 -0.82 10.59
C LEU A 195 0.22 -0.20 11.25
N PRO A 196 0.21 1.08 11.69
CA PRO A 196 1.31 1.62 12.47
C PRO A 196 1.61 0.83 13.75
N ASP A 197 0.61 0.43 14.50
CA ASP A 197 0.79 -0.39 15.70
C ASP A 197 1.39 -1.76 15.37
N ALA A 198 0.90 -2.42 14.32
CA ALA A 198 1.45 -3.69 13.85
C ALA A 198 2.95 -3.56 13.46
N VAL A 199 3.32 -2.46 12.79
CA VAL A 199 4.72 -2.18 12.45
C VAL A 199 5.56 -1.91 13.68
N LEU A 200 5.09 -1.10 14.64
CA LEU A 200 5.80 -0.88 15.90
C LEU A 200 6.10 -2.20 16.61
N ARG A 201 5.13 -3.11 16.71
CA ARG A 201 5.34 -4.45 17.29
C ARG A 201 6.39 -5.26 16.53
N LYS A 202 6.39 -5.22 15.18
CA LYS A 202 7.43 -5.89 14.38
C LYS A 202 8.82 -5.32 14.63
N LEU A 203 8.92 -4.04 14.94
CA LEU A 203 10.18 -3.38 15.32
C LEU A 203 10.56 -3.57 16.80
N ALA A 204 9.77 -4.29 17.59
CA ALA A 204 9.90 -4.43 19.04
C ALA A 204 9.84 -3.08 19.79
N LEU A 205 9.07 -2.13 19.25
CA LEU A 205 8.80 -0.84 19.87
C LEU A 205 7.41 -0.85 20.54
N SER A 206 7.31 -0.15 21.67
CA SER A 206 6.04 0.03 22.38
C SER A 206 5.26 1.19 21.75
N ASN A 207 3.94 0.99 21.52
CA ASN A 207 3.05 2.08 21.16
C ASN A 207 2.75 2.94 22.38
N VAL A 208 2.84 4.25 22.26
CA VAL A 208 2.55 5.16 23.37
C VAL A 208 1.05 5.17 23.73
N TRP A 209 0.18 4.93 22.74
CA TRP A 209 -1.25 4.91 22.96
C TRP A 209 -1.76 3.52 23.33
N SER A 210 -2.14 3.35 24.58
CA SER A 210 -2.76 2.14 25.13
C SER A 210 -4.21 2.36 25.58
N GLY A 211 -4.76 3.57 25.36
CA GLY A 211 -6.14 3.93 25.70
C GLY A 211 -7.16 3.36 24.71
N PRO A 212 -8.46 3.62 24.93
CA PRO A 212 -9.53 3.15 24.06
C PRO A 212 -9.34 3.63 22.62
N VAL A 213 -9.75 2.78 21.67
CA VAL A 213 -9.75 3.06 20.23
C VAL A 213 -11.11 2.76 19.61
N ASN A 214 -11.41 3.38 18.47
CA ASN A 214 -12.60 3.06 17.68
C ASN A 214 -12.43 1.74 16.89
N GLY A 215 -13.46 1.35 16.13
CA GLY A 215 -13.44 0.12 15.32
C GLY A 215 -12.35 0.02 14.27
N THR A 216 -11.64 1.12 13.97
CA THR A 216 -10.49 1.15 13.05
C THR A 216 -9.14 1.23 13.78
N GLY A 217 -9.12 1.13 15.10
CA GLY A 217 -7.91 1.19 15.92
C GLY A 217 -7.40 2.61 16.20
N MET A 218 -8.18 3.64 15.90
CA MET A 218 -7.78 5.03 16.08
C MET A 218 -8.47 5.68 17.29
N ALA A 219 -7.78 6.62 17.94
CA ALA A 219 -8.34 7.45 19.00
C ALA A 219 -8.14 8.94 18.68
N ARG A 220 -9.17 9.75 18.88
CA ARG A 220 -9.06 11.20 18.81
C ARG A 220 -8.87 11.75 20.23
N VAL A 221 -7.77 12.44 20.45
CA VAL A 221 -7.32 12.87 21.77
C VAL A 221 -6.91 14.34 21.78
N GLY A 222 -7.20 15.03 22.89
CA GLY A 222 -6.66 16.36 23.14
C GLY A 222 -5.16 16.31 23.51
N LEU A 223 -4.48 17.43 23.36
CA LEU A 223 -3.05 17.53 23.72
C LEU A 223 -2.81 17.34 25.22
N ASP A 224 -3.79 17.62 26.07
CA ASP A 224 -3.75 17.39 27.50
C ASP A 224 -3.59 15.91 27.87
N GLN A 225 -4.18 15.02 27.09
CA GLN A 225 -4.05 13.56 27.28
C GLN A 225 -2.64 13.03 26.94
N LEU A 226 -1.85 13.80 26.22
CA LEU A 226 -0.46 13.44 25.86
C LEU A 226 0.58 13.89 26.92
N VAL A 227 0.16 14.59 27.97
CA VAL A 227 1.07 15.05 29.04
C VAL A 227 1.74 13.87 29.75
N GLU A 228 1.00 12.77 29.95
CA GLU A 228 1.53 11.56 30.57
C GLU A 228 2.53 10.80 29.68
N SER A 229 2.63 11.15 28.39
CA SER A 229 3.57 10.54 27.43
C SER A 229 4.96 11.18 27.49
N ALA A 230 5.45 11.52 28.69
CA ALA A 230 6.71 12.22 28.89
C ALA A 230 7.93 11.48 28.31
N ASP A 231 7.91 10.16 28.39
CA ASP A 231 8.97 9.28 27.88
C ASP A 231 8.56 8.65 26.54
N ALA A 232 8.14 9.50 25.59
CA ALA A 232 7.74 9.11 24.25
C ALA A 232 8.55 9.83 23.16
N ALA A 233 8.53 9.26 21.96
CA ALA A 233 8.87 9.91 20.71
C ALA A 233 7.60 10.04 19.85
N PHE A 234 7.36 11.20 19.25
CA PHE A 234 6.18 11.47 18.44
C PHE A 234 6.53 11.47 16.95
N LEU A 235 5.87 10.62 16.21
CA LEU A 235 5.96 10.52 14.76
C LEU A 235 4.68 11.06 14.14
N VAL A 236 4.77 12.26 13.59
CA VAL A 236 3.64 13.01 13.07
C VAL A 236 3.44 12.69 11.60
N VAL A 237 2.29 12.16 11.24
CA VAL A 237 1.95 11.86 9.84
C VAL A 237 1.79 13.15 9.05
N ASP A 238 2.52 13.26 7.95
CA ASP A 238 2.47 14.40 7.06
C ASP A 238 1.33 14.28 6.05
N ILE A 239 0.50 15.31 5.96
CA ILE A 239 -0.44 15.52 4.85
C ILE A 239 0.08 16.69 4.04
N PRO A 240 0.70 16.49 2.85
CA PRO A 240 1.43 17.53 2.13
C PRO A 240 0.63 18.81 1.90
N SER A 241 -0.66 18.69 1.55
CA SER A 241 -1.56 19.85 1.34
C SER A 241 -1.85 20.65 2.62
N GLN A 242 -1.65 20.09 3.80
CA GLN A 242 -1.97 20.70 5.10
C GLN A 242 -0.72 20.98 5.93
N ARG A 243 0.44 20.46 5.53
CA ARG A 243 1.69 20.47 6.30
C ARG A 243 2.03 21.84 6.90
N LEU A 244 2.14 22.86 6.07
CA LEU A 244 2.55 24.20 6.53
C LEU A 244 1.58 24.81 7.51
N GLN A 245 0.27 24.62 7.31
CA GLN A 245 -0.74 25.15 8.21
C GLN A 245 -0.72 24.41 9.54
N THR A 246 -0.70 23.07 9.52
CA THR A 246 -0.66 22.22 10.71
C THR A 246 0.59 22.51 11.55
N GLU A 247 1.75 22.61 10.92
CA GLU A 247 3.00 22.93 11.60
C GLU A 247 2.94 24.29 12.29
N ARG A 248 2.44 25.34 11.61
CA ARG A 248 2.24 26.66 12.21
C ARG A 248 1.28 26.60 13.41
N SER A 249 0.17 25.88 13.27
CA SER A 249 -0.81 25.72 14.34
C SER A 249 -0.20 25.05 15.57
N LEU A 250 0.57 23.98 15.38
CA LEU A 250 1.30 23.30 16.46
C LEU A 250 2.33 24.22 17.11
N GLN A 251 3.12 24.95 16.32
CA GLN A 251 4.13 25.89 16.82
C GLN A 251 3.52 27.05 17.63
N GLN A 252 2.27 27.45 17.36
CA GLN A 252 1.54 28.47 18.11
C GLN A 252 0.84 27.90 19.34
N ASN A 253 0.61 26.58 19.41
CA ASN A 253 -0.10 25.95 20.52
C ASN A 253 0.80 25.80 21.76
N THR A 254 0.44 26.50 22.85
CA THR A 254 1.20 26.48 24.10
C THR A 254 1.26 25.08 24.72
N MET A 255 0.15 24.34 24.71
CA MET A 255 0.12 22.98 25.26
C MET A 255 1.07 22.05 24.50
N TRP A 256 1.08 22.10 23.14
CA TRP A 256 2.02 21.34 22.32
C TRP A 256 3.47 21.60 22.71
N LYS A 257 3.84 22.91 22.87
CA LYS A 257 5.20 23.30 23.25
C LYS A 257 5.61 22.85 24.67
N LEU A 258 4.65 22.65 25.55
CA LEU A 258 4.91 22.18 26.92
C LEU A 258 5.08 20.66 27.02
N LEU A 259 4.64 19.88 26.02
CA LEU A 259 4.83 18.43 26.02
C LEU A 259 6.32 18.10 26.04
N ARG A 260 6.73 17.19 26.94
CA ARG A 260 8.15 16.83 27.12
C ARG A 260 8.79 16.28 25.84
N PRO A 261 8.15 15.40 25.06
CA PRO A 261 8.72 14.96 23.78
C PRO A 261 9.01 16.11 22.81
N VAL A 262 8.16 17.15 22.80
CA VAL A 262 8.34 18.33 21.94
C VAL A 262 9.51 19.18 22.41
N ARG A 263 9.58 19.45 23.70
CA ARG A 263 10.68 20.22 24.33
C ARG A 263 12.05 19.57 24.16
N ASP A 264 12.07 18.23 24.24
CA ASP A 264 13.28 17.44 24.14
C ASP A 264 13.67 17.13 22.68
N GLY A 265 12.94 17.65 21.69
CA GLY A 265 13.21 17.46 20.25
C GLY A 265 12.87 16.03 19.75
N ARG A 266 12.08 15.26 20.49
CA ARG A 266 11.69 13.88 20.14
C ARG A 266 10.42 13.87 19.29
N VAL A 267 10.40 14.67 18.22
CA VAL A 267 9.30 14.77 17.24
C VAL A 267 9.87 14.71 15.84
N ALA A 268 9.34 13.84 14.99
CA ALA A 268 9.64 13.83 13.56
C ALA A 268 8.37 13.71 12.73
N TRP A 269 8.46 14.15 11.48
CA TRP A 269 7.37 14.01 10.52
C TRP A 269 7.61 12.80 9.62
N LEU A 270 6.54 12.01 9.42
CA LEU A 270 6.54 10.87 8.49
C LEU A 270 5.97 11.31 7.15
N ASN A 271 6.83 11.38 6.15
CA ASN A 271 6.46 11.79 4.80
C ASN A 271 5.94 10.61 3.98
N GLN A 272 5.05 10.89 3.02
CA GLN A 272 4.57 9.90 2.05
C GLN A 272 4.17 8.56 2.69
N PHE A 273 3.35 8.62 3.71
CA PHE A 273 2.82 7.48 4.42
C PHE A 273 1.29 7.48 4.43
N HIS A 274 0.70 6.31 4.21
CA HIS A 274 -0.74 6.08 4.36
C HIS A 274 -1.01 4.93 5.33
N PRO A 275 -1.84 5.15 6.37
CA PRO A 275 -2.03 4.16 7.45
C PRO A 275 -2.88 2.94 7.05
N PHE A 276 -3.48 2.96 5.87
CA PHE A 276 -4.35 1.90 5.34
C PHE A 276 -3.76 1.21 4.11
N GLY A 277 -2.45 1.26 3.94
CA GLY A 277 -1.75 0.55 2.87
C GLY A 277 -1.57 -0.95 3.15
N GLY A 278 -0.98 -1.64 2.19
CA GLY A 278 -0.68 -3.07 2.22
C GLY A 278 0.73 -3.39 2.76
N VAL A 279 1.25 -4.53 2.31
CA VAL A 279 2.59 -5.03 2.72
C VAL A 279 3.72 -4.06 2.37
N PRO A 280 3.79 -3.46 1.16
CA PRO A 280 4.83 -2.47 0.85
C PRO A 280 4.77 -1.22 1.73
N SER A 281 3.55 -0.70 2.01
CA SER A 281 3.35 0.43 2.93
C SER A 281 3.81 0.13 4.33
N ALA A 282 3.55 -1.08 4.85
CA ALA A 282 4.03 -1.50 6.17
C ALA A 282 5.57 -1.51 6.22
N ALA A 283 6.22 -2.06 5.21
CA ALA A 283 7.67 -2.08 5.11
C ALA A 283 8.27 -0.67 4.95
N HIS A 284 7.61 0.21 4.18
CA HIS A 284 8.02 1.61 4.05
C HIS A 284 7.91 2.37 5.37
N LEU A 285 6.82 2.15 6.11
CA LEU A 285 6.65 2.75 7.43
C LEU A 285 7.76 2.32 8.40
N ALA A 286 8.19 1.06 8.35
CA ALA A 286 9.30 0.59 9.19
C ALA A 286 10.60 1.36 8.91
N ASP A 287 10.91 1.61 7.64
CA ASP A 287 12.09 2.40 7.26
C ASP A 287 11.95 3.87 7.70
N LEU A 288 10.76 4.46 7.55
CA LEU A 288 10.49 5.83 8.02
C LEU A 288 10.66 5.95 9.54
N ILE A 289 10.11 5.00 10.30
CA ILE A 289 10.27 4.95 11.77
C ILE A 289 11.74 4.83 12.13
N ALA A 290 12.46 3.89 11.52
CA ALA A 290 13.87 3.67 11.81
C ALA A 290 14.70 4.92 11.54
N SER A 291 14.53 5.55 10.38
CA SER A 291 15.23 6.79 10.03
C SER A 291 14.88 7.95 10.96
N ALA A 292 13.60 8.09 11.33
CA ALA A 292 13.15 9.15 12.23
C ALA A 292 13.77 9.01 13.64
N LEU A 293 13.80 7.80 14.19
CA LEU A 293 14.31 7.53 15.53
C LEU A 293 15.84 7.58 15.58
N GLU A 294 16.53 7.18 14.52
CA GLU A 294 17.99 7.31 14.39
C GLU A 294 18.43 8.79 14.43
N ASN A 295 17.66 9.67 13.79
CA ASN A 295 17.94 11.10 13.76
C ASN A 295 17.56 11.86 15.07
N MET A 296 16.85 11.19 16.00
CA MET A 296 16.49 11.72 17.32
C MET A 296 17.49 11.31 18.42
N ALA A 297 18.34 10.32 18.15
CA ALA A 297 19.35 9.80 19.09
C ALA A 297 20.61 10.67 19.06
#